data_19e4a9df502d7a11b6dcebebb8a1caf3
#
_entry.id   19e4a9df502d7a11b6dcebebb8a1caf3
#
_cell.length_a   1.000
_cell.length_b   1.000
_cell.length_c   1.000
_cell.angle_alpha   90.00
_cell.angle_beta   90.00
_cell.angle_gamma   90.00
#
_symmetry.space_group_name_H-M   'P 1'
#
loop_
_entity.id
_entity.type
_entity.pdbx_description
1 polymer ?
#
loop_
_entity_poly.entity_id
_entity_poly.type
_entity_poly.pdbx_seq_one_letter_code
_entity_poly.pdbx_strand_id
1 'polypeptide(L)'
;KQKSLLLLLPFLLLSCSGKKNSDQPSEATVQITEPEFPQIVPFETGIETEREILLSEIADSIRYIPLETNNKCLIRGLKGTNIIQTKEYFFLPWLDKLFQYTKDGKFIRTLGRKGGGPGEFNWIMQIDVDEEKGLVYMLTTTGKINIYSMETGKFIRAMKVPNIEVSEFAMLRVQDTIAATFMRNNNGRRKERIYLSNLKGDTLQIFNRWDLFELNSQYRWMISSDIDRYMFHYENHTCYKEYYNDTLFTVTPEALEPRYIFQMGKYSLPM
;
A
#
# COMPACT_ATOMS: atom_id res chain seq x y z
N LYS A 1 68.75 16.52 -1.75
CA LYS A 1 69.63 16.46 -2.94
C LYS A 1 69.10 15.39 -3.86
N GLN A 2 68.61 15.72 -4.92
CA GLN A 2 68.64 15.31 -6.34
C GLN A 2 67.23 15.45 -6.95
N LYS A 3 67.13 16.49 -7.76
CA LYS A 3 66.03 16.74 -8.71
C LYS A 3 66.20 15.77 -9.87
N SER A 4 65.13 15.08 -10.25
CA SER A 4 65.08 14.39 -11.52
C SER A 4 63.91 14.97 -12.35
N LEU A 5 64.33 15.58 -13.43
CA LEU A 5 63.52 16.25 -14.46
C LEU A 5 63.08 15.16 -15.46
N LEU A 6 61.79 14.92 -15.61
CA LEU A 6 61.28 14.02 -16.67
C LEU A 6 60.63 14.85 -17.77
N LEU A 7 61.21 14.74 -18.95
CA LEU A 7 60.78 15.33 -20.23
C LEU A 7 59.42 14.75 -20.67
N LEU A 8 58.50 15.61 -21.03
CA LEU A 8 57.31 15.33 -21.82
C LEU A 8 57.63 15.32 -23.29
N LEU A 9 57.39 14.18 -23.96
CA LEU A 9 57.35 14.09 -25.43
C LEU A 9 55.90 14.06 -25.88
N PRO A 10 55.46 14.89 -26.84
CA PRO A 10 54.13 14.77 -27.41
C PRO A 10 54.12 13.78 -28.56
N PHE A 11 53.29 12.76 -28.47
CA PHE A 11 52.99 11.85 -29.57
C PHE A 11 51.82 12.42 -30.39
N LEU A 12 52.14 12.93 -31.60
CA LEU A 12 51.16 13.26 -32.62
C LEU A 12 50.77 11.97 -33.35
N LEU A 13 49.51 11.52 -33.13
CA LEU A 13 48.89 10.50 -33.98
C LEU A 13 47.97 11.17 -34.99
N LEU A 14 48.34 11.20 -36.23
CA LEU A 14 47.50 11.45 -37.37
C LEU A 14 46.55 10.25 -37.54
N SER A 15 45.25 10.48 -37.39
CA SER A 15 44.20 9.49 -37.71
C SER A 15 43.46 9.94 -38.96
N CYS A 16 43.54 9.11 -39.99
CA CYS A 16 42.82 9.26 -41.27
C CYS A 16 41.30 9.14 -41.06
N SER A 17 40.57 10.06 -41.67
CA SER A 17 39.11 10.04 -41.76
C SER A 17 38.63 8.96 -42.72
N GLY A 18 37.99 7.94 -42.22
CA GLY A 18 37.14 7.02 -42.98
C GLY A 18 35.66 7.26 -42.59
N LYS A 19 34.90 7.89 -43.52
CA LYS A 19 33.44 7.95 -43.43
C LYS A 19 32.88 6.52 -43.48
N LYS A 20 32.35 6.00 -42.39
CA LYS A 20 31.36 4.92 -42.39
C LYS A 20 30.05 5.50 -41.89
N ASN A 21 29.09 5.63 -42.79
CA ASN A 21 27.69 5.78 -42.45
C ASN A 21 27.27 4.52 -41.73
N SER A 22 27.00 4.61 -40.44
CA SER A 22 26.23 3.64 -39.70
C SER A 22 24.97 4.36 -39.20
N ASP A 23 23.88 4.14 -39.93
CA ASP A 23 22.53 4.41 -39.43
C ASP A 23 22.30 3.49 -38.23
N GLN A 24 22.63 3.96 -37.03
CA GLN A 24 22.07 3.43 -35.80
C GLN A 24 20.79 4.22 -35.52
N PRO A 25 19.65 3.54 -35.31
CA PRO A 25 18.48 4.23 -34.83
C PRO A 25 18.85 4.83 -33.47
N SER A 26 18.69 6.14 -33.31
CA SER A 26 18.75 6.78 -32.00
C SER A 26 17.63 6.20 -31.15
N GLU A 27 17.99 5.47 -30.12
CA GLU A 27 17.03 5.17 -29.04
C GLU A 27 16.56 6.51 -28.47
N ALA A 28 15.35 6.89 -28.87
CA ALA A 28 14.66 8.00 -28.25
C ALA A 28 14.43 7.59 -26.79
N THR A 29 15.21 8.15 -25.89
CA THR A 29 14.96 8.07 -24.46
C THR A 29 13.62 8.74 -24.24
N VAL A 30 12.57 7.94 -24.11
CA VAL A 30 11.26 8.43 -23.68
C VAL A 30 11.47 8.93 -22.26
N GLN A 31 11.55 10.23 -22.08
CA GLN A 31 11.46 10.84 -20.76
C GLN A 31 10.03 10.60 -20.29
N ILE A 32 9.85 9.62 -19.43
CA ILE A 32 8.61 9.42 -18.69
C ILE A 32 8.55 10.58 -17.71
N THR A 33 7.89 11.66 -18.10
CA THR A 33 7.52 12.73 -17.16
C THR A 33 6.46 12.15 -16.23
N GLU A 34 6.64 12.30 -14.92
CA GLU A 34 5.61 11.92 -13.96
C GLU A 34 4.31 12.66 -14.31
N PRO A 35 3.15 11.97 -14.26
CA PRO A 35 1.88 12.60 -14.58
C PRO A 35 1.57 13.71 -13.60
N GLU A 36 1.09 14.85 -14.11
CA GLU A 36 0.60 15.94 -13.28
C GLU A 36 -0.71 15.51 -12.58
N PHE A 37 -0.80 15.73 -11.28
CA PHE A 37 -1.99 15.40 -10.48
C PHE A 37 -2.74 16.66 -10.03
N PRO A 38 -4.07 16.59 -9.81
CA PRO A 38 -4.95 15.42 -9.98
C PRO A 38 -5.28 15.13 -11.45
N GLN A 39 -5.34 13.83 -11.79
CA GLN A 39 -5.87 13.39 -13.08
C GLN A 39 -7.39 13.23 -13.02
N ILE A 40 -8.07 13.65 -14.08
CA ILE A 40 -9.52 13.49 -14.20
C ILE A 40 -9.84 12.18 -14.90
N VAL A 41 -10.65 11.34 -14.24
CA VAL A 41 -11.15 10.08 -14.80
C VAL A 41 -12.60 10.30 -15.26
N PRO A 42 -12.88 10.30 -16.57
CA PRO A 42 -14.23 10.55 -17.10
C PRO A 42 -15.13 9.32 -16.92
N PHE A 43 -15.52 9.03 -15.68
CA PHE A 43 -16.22 7.80 -15.31
C PHE A 43 -17.60 7.69 -15.96
N GLU A 44 -18.40 8.78 -15.97
CA GLU A 44 -19.73 8.79 -16.56
C GLU A 44 -19.72 8.38 -18.03
N THR A 45 -18.82 8.96 -18.82
CA THR A 45 -18.70 8.63 -20.24
C THR A 45 -18.08 7.25 -20.46
N GLY A 46 -17.21 6.81 -19.56
CA GLY A 46 -16.58 5.47 -19.62
C GLY A 46 -17.59 4.34 -19.42
N ILE A 47 -18.56 4.50 -18.53
CA ILE A 47 -19.63 3.50 -18.29
C ILE A 47 -20.55 3.35 -19.51
N GLU A 48 -20.79 4.41 -20.25
CA GLU A 48 -21.67 4.37 -21.45
C GLU A 48 -21.03 3.60 -22.61
N THR A 49 -19.74 3.32 -22.55
CA THR A 49 -19.00 2.54 -23.55
C THR A 49 -18.63 1.14 -23.03
N GLU A 50 -19.59 0.46 -22.42
CA GLU A 50 -19.39 -0.90 -21.93
C GLU A 50 -18.91 -1.83 -23.05
N ARG A 51 -17.80 -2.50 -22.81
CA ARG A 51 -17.25 -3.52 -23.70
C ARG A 51 -16.69 -4.69 -22.91
N GLU A 52 -16.66 -5.85 -23.51
CA GLU A 52 -15.95 -6.99 -22.98
C GLU A 52 -14.43 -6.72 -23.05
N ILE A 53 -13.74 -6.88 -21.92
CA ILE A 53 -12.29 -6.74 -21.83
C ILE A 53 -11.70 -8.14 -21.68
N LEU A 54 -10.85 -8.52 -22.64
CA LEU A 54 -10.14 -9.78 -22.57
C LEU A 54 -9.01 -9.68 -21.53
N LEU A 55 -8.77 -10.77 -20.81
CA LEU A 55 -7.69 -10.83 -19.82
C LEU A 55 -6.32 -10.54 -20.46
N SER A 56 -6.13 -10.92 -21.72
CA SER A 56 -4.90 -10.62 -22.49
C SER A 56 -4.68 -9.13 -22.78
N GLU A 57 -5.67 -8.27 -22.58
CA GLU A 57 -5.52 -6.81 -22.72
C GLU A 57 -4.94 -6.16 -21.44
N ILE A 58 -5.04 -6.85 -20.31
CA ILE A 58 -4.66 -6.31 -19.00
C ILE A 58 -3.59 -7.15 -18.27
N ALA A 59 -3.22 -8.33 -18.82
CA ALA A 59 -2.23 -9.21 -18.22
C ALA A 59 -1.42 -9.93 -19.29
N ASP A 60 -0.10 -9.89 -19.16
CA ASP A 60 0.83 -10.59 -20.05
C ASP A 60 0.88 -12.10 -19.76
N SER A 61 0.64 -12.49 -18.52
CA SER A 61 0.69 -13.89 -18.10
C SER A 61 -0.14 -14.16 -16.86
N ILE A 62 -0.51 -15.42 -16.66
CA ILE A 62 -1.17 -15.92 -15.45
C ILE A 62 -0.25 -16.97 -14.82
N ARG A 63 0.01 -16.81 -13.53
CA ARG A 63 0.76 -17.78 -12.74
C ARG A 63 -0.09 -18.33 -11.60
N TYR A 64 -0.19 -19.64 -11.50
CA TYR A 64 -0.81 -20.33 -10.38
C TYR A 64 0.29 -20.73 -9.39
N ILE A 65 0.14 -20.33 -8.13
CA ILE A 65 1.08 -20.63 -7.06
C ILE A 65 0.37 -21.51 -6.03
N PRO A 66 0.66 -22.83 -6.03
CA PRO A 66 0.09 -23.73 -5.04
C PRO A 66 0.72 -23.45 -3.67
N LEU A 67 -0.11 -23.18 -2.65
CA LEU A 67 0.38 -23.02 -1.30
C LEU A 67 0.56 -24.39 -0.63
N GLU A 68 1.69 -24.59 0.02
CA GLU A 68 1.95 -25.76 0.84
C GLU A 68 0.87 -25.91 1.91
N THR A 69 0.29 -27.10 2.01
CA THR A 69 -0.77 -27.42 2.96
C THR A 69 -0.36 -28.60 3.83
N ASN A 70 -0.27 -28.35 5.13
CA ASN A 70 0.00 -29.37 6.13
C ASN A 70 -0.64 -28.96 7.47
N ASN A 71 -0.45 -29.75 8.53
CA ASN A 71 -1.07 -29.51 9.84
C ASN A 71 -0.67 -28.16 10.48
N LYS A 72 0.41 -27.51 10.03
CA LYS A 72 0.88 -26.21 10.54
C LYS A 72 0.28 -25.03 9.77
N CYS A 73 -0.12 -25.23 8.53
CA CYS A 73 -0.57 -24.19 7.61
C CYS A 73 -1.87 -24.58 6.85
N LEU A 74 -2.77 -25.29 7.52
CA LEU A 74 -4.08 -25.62 6.95
C LEU A 74 -4.98 -24.40 6.86
N ILE A 75 -5.41 -24.07 5.65
CA ILE A 75 -6.34 -22.98 5.33
C ILE A 75 -7.61 -23.59 4.76
N ARG A 76 -8.77 -23.26 5.35
CA ARG A 76 -10.08 -23.82 4.93
C ARG A 76 -10.83 -22.97 3.90
N GLY A 77 -10.20 -21.95 3.37
CA GLY A 77 -10.77 -21.06 2.35
C GLY A 77 -10.10 -19.70 2.40
N LEU A 78 -10.08 -19.03 1.26
CA LEU A 78 -9.41 -17.72 1.08
C LEU A 78 -10.40 -16.59 0.74
N LYS A 79 -11.70 -16.83 0.87
CA LYS A 79 -12.70 -15.80 0.54
C LYS A 79 -12.55 -14.60 1.48
N GLY A 80 -12.36 -13.42 0.91
CA GLY A 80 -12.20 -12.18 1.64
C GLY A 80 -10.84 -12.01 2.35
N THR A 81 -9.88 -12.93 2.11
CA THR A 81 -8.56 -12.85 2.72
C THR A 81 -7.65 -11.94 1.91
N ASN A 82 -7.07 -10.97 2.58
CA ASN A 82 -6.13 -10.04 1.97
C ASN A 82 -4.70 -10.60 2.00
N ILE A 83 -4.28 -11.20 0.91
CA ILE A 83 -2.90 -11.67 0.75
C ILE A 83 -2.04 -10.49 0.35
N ILE A 84 -0.95 -10.25 1.09
CA ILE A 84 0.07 -9.29 0.69
C ILE A 84 1.23 -10.05 0.07
N GLN A 85 1.56 -9.68 -1.16
CA GLN A 85 2.69 -10.20 -1.89
C GLN A 85 3.84 -9.20 -1.85
N THR A 86 5.05 -9.69 -1.60
CA THR A 86 6.31 -8.99 -1.75
C THR A 86 7.17 -9.69 -2.82
N LYS A 87 8.37 -9.22 -3.06
CA LYS A 87 9.30 -9.87 -4.01
C LYS A 87 9.62 -11.31 -3.63
N GLU A 88 9.72 -11.61 -2.32
CA GLU A 88 10.16 -12.90 -1.84
C GLU A 88 9.12 -13.69 -1.05
N TYR A 89 8.07 -13.04 -0.56
CA TYR A 89 7.11 -13.65 0.37
C TYR A 89 5.66 -13.37 0.02
N PHE A 90 4.79 -14.28 0.49
CA PHE A 90 3.37 -14.03 0.67
C PHE A 90 3.05 -13.99 2.17
N PHE A 91 2.27 -13.00 2.57
CA PHE A 91 1.70 -12.87 3.91
C PHE A 91 0.20 -13.07 3.83
N LEU A 92 -0.30 -14.05 4.57
CA LEU A 92 -1.69 -14.47 4.53
C LEU A 92 -2.28 -14.43 5.93
N PRO A 93 -3.05 -13.40 6.28
CA PRO A 93 -3.78 -13.37 7.54
C PRO A 93 -4.98 -14.33 7.48
N TRP A 94 -5.09 -15.19 8.47
CA TRP A 94 -6.17 -16.15 8.58
C TRP A 94 -6.62 -16.27 10.04
N LEU A 95 -7.77 -15.68 10.38
CA LEU A 95 -8.32 -15.67 11.74
C LEU A 95 -7.31 -15.12 12.77
N ASP A 96 -6.77 -16.02 13.61
CA ASP A 96 -5.81 -15.72 14.66
C ASP A 96 -4.36 -16.10 14.27
N LYS A 97 -4.08 -16.20 12.96
CA LYS A 97 -2.75 -16.58 12.43
C LYS A 97 -2.33 -15.65 11.28
N LEU A 98 -1.05 -15.35 11.23
CA LEU A 98 -0.44 -14.72 10.07
C LEU A 98 0.59 -15.69 9.48
N PHE A 99 0.25 -16.30 8.36
CA PHE A 99 1.15 -17.20 7.66
C PHE A 99 2.11 -16.43 6.76
N GLN A 100 3.37 -16.90 6.74
CA GLN A 100 4.38 -16.47 5.79
C GLN A 100 4.77 -17.62 4.90
N TYR A 101 4.73 -17.39 3.59
CA TYR A 101 5.16 -18.32 2.55
C TYR A 101 6.24 -17.69 1.69
N THR A 102 7.06 -18.52 1.05
CA THR A 102 7.95 -18.07 -0.03
C THR A 102 7.13 -17.64 -1.25
N LYS A 103 7.73 -16.91 -2.18
CA LYS A 103 7.13 -16.59 -3.49
C LYS A 103 6.69 -17.78 -4.33
N ASP A 104 7.18 -18.97 -4.00
CA ASP A 104 6.80 -20.23 -4.67
C ASP A 104 5.78 -21.06 -3.85
N GLY A 105 5.21 -20.46 -2.79
CA GLY A 105 4.13 -21.05 -2.00
C GLY A 105 4.57 -22.03 -0.93
N LYS A 106 5.86 -22.17 -0.61
CA LYS A 106 6.34 -23.01 0.48
C LYS A 106 6.12 -22.32 1.82
N PHE A 107 5.55 -23.03 2.79
CA PHE A 107 5.33 -22.51 4.12
C PHE A 107 6.65 -22.27 4.86
N ILE A 108 6.81 -21.08 5.41
CA ILE A 108 7.97 -20.71 6.21
C ILE A 108 7.63 -20.79 7.69
N ARG A 109 6.63 -20.00 8.12
CA ARG A 109 6.25 -19.87 9.54
C ARG A 109 4.90 -19.18 9.74
N THR A 110 4.48 -19.15 10.99
CA THR A 110 3.43 -18.24 11.48
C THR A 110 4.10 -17.11 12.26
N LEU A 111 3.72 -15.86 12.00
CA LEU A 111 4.19 -14.68 12.74
C LEU A 111 3.29 -14.45 13.95
N GLY A 112 3.93 -14.29 15.11
CA GLY A 112 3.23 -14.13 16.37
C GLY A 112 2.43 -15.37 16.77
N ARG A 113 1.63 -15.25 17.82
CA ARG A 113 0.72 -16.31 18.30
C ARG A 113 -0.44 -15.69 19.08
N LYS A 114 -1.48 -16.49 19.30
CA LYS A 114 -2.60 -16.10 20.15
C LYS A 114 -2.18 -15.96 21.60
N GLY A 115 -2.58 -14.86 22.24
CA GLY A 115 -2.30 -14.59 23.65
C GLY A 115 -2.38 -13.11 24.00
N GLY A 116 -1.89 -12.74 25.18
CA GLY A 116 -1.90 -11.38 25.72
C GLY A 116 -0.51 -10.77 25.96
N GLY A 117 0.57 -11.51 25.71
CA GLY A 117 1.95 -11.07 25.90
C GLY A 117 2.49 -10.16 24.77
N PRO A 118 3.76 -9.74 24.87
CA PRO A 118 4.41 -8.98 23.82
C PRO A 118 4.43 -9.75 22.50
N GLY A 119 3.91 -9.14 21.41
CA GLY A 119 3.81 -9.79 20.11
C GLY A 119 2.77 -10.89 20.03
N GLU A 120 1.90 -11.03 21.03
CA GLU A 120 0.75 -11.91 20.98
C GLU A 120 -0.50 -11.09 20.64
N PHE A 121 -1.54 -11.77 20.11
CA PHE A 121 -2.78 -11.14 19.70
C PHE A 121 -3.95 -12.15 19.76
N ASN A 122 -5.18 -11.65 19.81
CA ASN A 122 -6.36 -12.52 19.73
C ASN A 122 -6.85 -12.66 18.29
N TRP A 123 -7.00 -11.56 17.57
CA TRP A 123 -7.44 -11.50 16.18
C TRP A 123 -6.65 -10.48 15.42
N ILE A 124 -6.41 -10.80 14.14
CA ILE A 124 -5.81 -9.89 13.16
C ILE A 124 -6.96 -9.14 12.50
N MET A 125 -6.92 -7.81 12.58
CA MET A 125 -7.84 -6.95 11.83
C MET A 125 -7.31 -6.67 10.44
N GLN A 126 -6.03 -6.31 10.36
CA GLN A 126 -5.39 -5.97 9.11
C GLN A 126 -3.88 -6.13 9.24
N ILE A 127 -3.23 -6.34 8.11
CA ILE A 127 -1.76 -6.31 8.01
C ILE A 127 -1.32 -5.30 6.96
N ASP A 128 -0.12 -4.78 7.14
CA ASP A 128 0.63 -4.02 6.14
C ASP A 128 2.08 -4.49 6.13
N VAL A 129 2.77 -4.39 4.99
CA VAL A 129 4.15 -4.84 4.85
C VAL A 129 4.97 -3.73 4.18
N ASP A 130 6.04 -3.35 4.84
CA ASP A 130 7.06 -2.45 4.29
C ASP A 130 8.29 -3.27 3.90
N GLU A 131 8.40 -3.55 2.61
CA GLU A 131 9.45 -4.40 2.07
C GLU A 131 10.82 -3.73 2.16
N GLU A 132 10.88 -2.40 1.98
CA GLU A 132 12.13 -1.64 2.05
C GLU A 132 12.70 -1.63 3.47
N LYS A 133 11.83 -1.50 4.47
CA LYS A 133 12.22 -1.55 5.88
C LYS A 133 12.31 -2.98 6.43
N GLY A 134 11.86 -3.99 5.68
CA GLY A 134 11.83 -5.38 6.11
C GLY A 134 10.87 -5.65 7.28
N LEU A 135 9.75 -4.93 7.34
CA LEU A 135 8.82 -4.94 8.47
C LEU A 135 7.42 -5.42 8.07
N VAL A 136 6.80 -6.16 8.98
CA VAL A 136 5.40 -6.56 8.90
C VAL A 136 4.66 -5.91 10.06
N TYR A 137 3.61 -5.19 9.75
CA TYR A 137 2.73 -4.49 10.68
C TYR A 137 1.40 -5.24 10.78
N MET A 138 0.92 -5.45 11.99
CA MET A 138 -0.31 -6.19 12.26
C MET A 138 -1.19 -5.39 13.21
N LEU A 139 -2.30 -4.86 12.70
CA LEU A 139 -3.35 -4.26 13.54
C LEU A 139 -4.15 -5.38 14.22
N THR A 140 -4.30 -5.27 15.51
CA THR A 140 -5.00 -6.23 16.35
C THR A 140 -6.26 -5.64 16.95
N THR A 141 -7.20 -6.48 17.37
CA THR A 141 -8.46 -6.05 18.03
C THR A 141 -8.25 -5.30 19.35
N THR A 142 -7.03 -5.31 19.89
CA THR A 142 -6.68 -4.53 21.09
C THR A 142 -6.26 -3.09 20.81
N GLY A 143 -6.37 -2.62 19.56
CA GLY A 143 -5.98 -1.27 19.15
C GLY A 143 -4.45 -1.07 19.21
N LYS A 144 -3.69 -2.10 18.89
CA LYS A 144 -2.23 -2.05 18.76
C LYS A 144 -1.81 -2.52 17.39
N ILE A 145 -0.75 -1.93 16.88
CA ILE A 145 -0.04 -2.42 15.70
C ILE A 145 1.21 -3.14 16.20
N ASN A 146 1.22 -4.47 16.11
CA ASN A 146 2.41 -5.26 16.38
C ASN A 146 3.34 -5.20 15.17
N ILE A 147 4.63 -5.05 15.41
CA ILE A 147 5.67 -4.93 14.38
C ILE A 147 6.60 -6.12 14.49
N TYR A 148 6.76 -6.82 13.36
CA TYR A 148 7.61 -8.00 13.24
C TYR A 148 8.68 -7.79 12.16
N SER A 149 9.82 -8.46 12.33
CA SER A 149 10.79 -8.60 11.25
C SER A 149 10.23 -9.50 10.14
N MET A 150 10.25 -9.03 8.91
CA MET A 150 9.82 -9.78 7.74
C MET A 150 10.70 -11.02 7.52
N GLU A 151 12.01 -10.86 7.70
CA GLU A 151 12.99 -11.94 7.47
C GLU A 151 12.92 -13.03 8.56
N THR A 152 12.90 -12.63 9.83
CA THR A 152 13.01 -13.58 10.96
C THR A 152 11.67 -13.99 11.56
N GLY A 153 10.58 -13.22 11.29
CA GLY A 153 9.28 -13.37 11.91
C GLY A 153 9.24 -12.99 13.39
N LYS A 154 10.35 -12.47 13.94
CA LYS A 154 10.43 -12.09 15.37
C LYS A 154 9.67 -10.79 15.64
N PHE A 155 8.97 -10.77 16.77
CA PHE A 155 8.36 -9.55 17.28
C PHE A 155 9.46 -8.53 17.65
N ILE A 156 9.27 -7.29 17.21
CA ILE A 156 10.19 -6.17 17.48
C ILE A 156 9.61 -5.30 18.59
N ARG A 157 8.40 -4.79 18.37
CA ARG A 157 7.69 -3.90 19.30
C ARG A 157 6.22 -3.76 18.92
N ALA A 158 5.45 -3.12 19.78
CA ALA A 158 4.08 -2.70 19.47
C ALA A 158 4.00 -1.17 19.46
N MET A 159 3.12 -0.65 18.63
CA MET A 159 2.73 0.74 18.56
C MET A 159 1.27 0.85 18.99
N LYS A 160 0.92 1.83 19.82
CA LYS A 160 -0.47 2.15 20.13
C LYS A 160 -1.06 2.98 19.00
N VAL A 161 -2.33 2.76 18.69
CA VAL A 161 -3.10 3.68 17.87
C VAL A 161 -3.89 4.63 18.75
N PRO A 162 -4.11 5.89 18.32
CA PRO A 162 -4.72 6.92 19.16
C PRO A 162 -6.16 6.60 19.60
N ASN A 163 -6.86 5.78 18.83
CA ASN A 163 -8.26 5.45 19.06
C ASN A 163 -8.52 3.96 18.87
N ILE A 164 -9.27 3.34 19.77
CA ILE A 164 -9.63 1.91 19.72
C ILE A 164 -10.65 1.59 18.62
N GLU A 165 -11.34 2.59 18.06
CA GLU A 165 -12.32 2.42 16.97
C GLU A 165 -11.69 2.45 15.58
N VAL A 166 -10.37 2.22 15.48
CA VAL A 166 -9.68 2.09 14.19
C VAL A 166 -10.32 0.98 13.39
N SER A 167 -10.77 1.30 12.19
CA SER A 167 -11.33 0.31 11.26
C SER A 167 -10.31 -0.19 10.26
N GLU A 168 -9.33 0.65 9.93
CA GLU A 168 -8.30 0.34 8.94
C GLU A 168 -7.03 1.14 9.22
N PHE A 169 -5.89 0.66 8.74
CA PHE A 169 -4.63 1.39 8.78
C PHE A 169 -3.79 1.13 7.54
N ALA A 170 -2.85 2.06 7.28
CA ALA A 170 -1.73 1.85 6.38
C ALA A 170 -0.49 2.56 6.94
N MET A 171 0.69 1.99 6.72
CA MET A 171 1.94 2.68 7.03
C MET A 171 2.28 3.61 5.88
N LEU A 172 2.58 4.87 6.17
CA LEU A 172 3.00 5.80 5.12
C LEU A 172 4.32 5.35 4.49
N ARG A 173 4.43 5.51 3.18
CA ARG A 173 5.66 5.22 2.42
C ARG A 173 6.59 6.45 2.43
N VAL A 174 7.03 6.80 3.64
CA VAL A 174 7.95 7.91 3.92
C VAL A 174 9.12 7.41 4.75
N GLN A 175 10.17 8.22 4.89
CA GLN A 175 11.36 7.83 5.64
C GLN A 175 11.05 7.48 7.09
N ASP A 176 10.23 8.30 7.75
CA ASP A 176 9.77 8.05 9.11
C ASP A 176 8.69 6.97 9.16
N THR A 177 8.57 6.30 10.31
CA THR A 177 7.52 5.32 10.51
C THR A 177 6.26 6.01 11.05
N ILE A 178 5.33 6.29 10.15
CA ILE A 178 4.05 6.94 10.44
C ILE A 178 2.92 5.99 10.04
N ALA A 179 1.99 5.77 10.96
CA ALA A 179 0.76 5.04 10.68
C ALA A 179 -0.38 6.03 10.39
N ALA A 180 -1.04 5.84 9.25
CA ALA A 180 -2.34 6.41 8.98
C ALA A 180 -3.42 5.43 9.46
N THR A 181 -4.33 5.89 10.32
CA THR A 181 -5.43 5.08 10.83
C THR A 181 -6.75 5.71 10.45
N PHE A 182 -7.58 4.95 9.74
CA PHE A 182 -8.89 5.40 9.28
C PHE A 182 -9.97 5.16 10.32
N MET A 183 -10.80 6.18 10.53
CA MET A 183 -11.93 6.16 11.45
C MET A 183 -13.25 6.12 10.69
N ARG A 184 -13.95 5.01 10.80
CA ARG A 184 -15.27 4.85 10.21
C ARG A 184 -16.29 5.82 10.82
N ASN A 185 -17.14 6.42 10.01
CA ASN A 185 -18.19 7.34 10.46
C ASN A 185 -19.56 6.65 10.50
N ASN A 186 -19.74 5.68 11.38
CA ASN A 186 -20.96 4.87 11.45
C ASN A 186 -22.19 5.66 11.95
N ASN A 187 -22.00 6.79 12.60
CA ASN A 187 -23.08 7.57 13.21
C ASN A 187 -23.27 8.97 12.60
N GLY A 188 -22.53 9.29 11.55
CA GLY A 188 -22.57 10.59 10.87
C GLY A 188 -21.87 11.74 11.61
N ARG A 189 -21.46 11.54 12.86
CA ARG A 189 -21.02 12.63 13.77
C ARG A 189 -19.52 12.66 14.01
N ARG A 190 -18.77 11.65 13.57
CA ARG A 190 -17.33 11.61 13.76
C ARG A 190 -16.65 12.62 12.85
N LYS A 191 -15.98 13.59 13.45
CA LYS A 191 -15.26 14.64 12.73
C LYS A 191 -13.92 14.17 12.17
N GLU A 192 -13.24 13.30 12.88
CA GLU A 192 -11.93 12.78 12.50
C GLU A 192 -12.08 11.70 11.42
N ARG A 193 -11.32 11.82 10.35
CA ARG A 193 -11.27 10.87 9.23
C ARG A 193 -10.05 9.97 9.32
N ILE A 194 -8.86 10.57 9.39
CA ILE A 194 -7.58 9.87 9.46
C ILE A 194 -6.75 10.51 10.55
N TYR A 195 -6.18 9.68 11.42
CA TYR A 195 -5.10 10.06 12.32
C TYR A 195 -3.77 9.64 11.75
N LEU A 196 -2.78 10.51 11.75
CA LEU A 196 -1.38 10.15 11.58
C LEU A 196 -0.73 10.07 12.96
N SER A 197 -0.02 8.98 13.22
CA SER A 197 0.66 8.76 14.49
C SER A 197 2.04 8.17 14.29
N ASN A 198 2.96 8.55 15.21
CA ASN A 198 4.31 7.99 15.24
C ASN A 198 4.34 6.64 15.97
N LEU A 199 5.53 6.03 16.05
CA LEU A 199 5.73 4.75 16.73
C LEU A 199 5.42 4.74 18.24
N LYS A 200 5.40 5.90 18.88
CA LYS A 200 5.02 6.04 20.31
C LYS A 200 3.52 6.06 20.50
N GLY A 201 2.77 6.28 19.41
CA GLY A 201 1.32 6.48 19.39
C GLY A 201 0.92 7.94 19.59
N ASP A 202 1.87 8.88 19.51
CA ASP A 202 1.55 10.30 19.54
C ASP A 202 0.88 10.68 18.23
N THR A 203 -0.20 11.45 18.32
CA THR A 203 -0.87 12.00 17.14
C THR A 203 -0.04 13.13 16.55
N LEU A 204 0.33 13.00 15.28
CA LEU A 204 1.07 13.98 14.52
C LEU A 204 0.14 14.93 13.77
N GLN A 205 -0.91 14.38 13.16
CA GLN A 205 -1.88 15.09 12.33
C GLN A 205 -3.24 14.43 12.40
N ILE A 206 -4.31 15.21 12.20
CA ILE A 206 -5.68 14.73 12.06
C ILE A 206 -6.28 15.36 10.82
N PHE A 207 -6.73 14.52 9.89
CA PHE A 207 -7.52 14.97 8.75
C PHE A 207 -9.00 14.84 9.10
N ASN A 208 -9.72 15.94 9.07
CA ASN A 208 -11.13 15.99 9.42
C ASN A 208 -12.04 15.68 8.23
N ARG A 209 -13.29 15.29 8.55
CA ARG A 209 -14.36 15.10 7.59
C ARG A 209 -15.09 16.40 7.33
N TRP A 210 -15.59 16.52 6.11
CA TRP A 210 -16.60 17.52 5.73
C TRP A 210 -17.97 16.87 5.48
N ASP A 211 -18.02 15.52 5.34
CA ASP A 211 -19.17 14.67 5.01
C ASP A 211 -19.87 14.16 6.28
N LEU A 212 -20.21 15.07 7.19
CA LEU A 212 -21.01 14.76 8.35
C LEU A 212 -22.49 14.64 7.95
N PHE A 213 -23.22 13.72 8.58
CA PHE A 213 -24.63 13.49 8.30
C PHE A 213 -25.38 13.13 9.56
N GLU A 214 -26.71 13.29 9.54
CA GLU A 214 -27.58 12.83 10.61
C GLU A 214 -28.21 11.49 10.24
N LEU A 215 -28.05 10.50 11.11
CA LEU A 215 -28.75 9.23 10.96
C LEU A 215 -30.24 9.42 11.23
N ASN A 216 -31.06 9.10 10.24
CA ASN A 216 -32.49 8.91 10.48
C ASN A 216 -32.69 7.70 11.40
N SER A 217 -33.43 7.86 12.47
CA SER A 217 -33.62 6.84 13.52
C SER A 217 -34.19 5.50 13.01
N GLN A 218 -34.76 5.47 11.81
CA GLN A 218 -35.26 4.26 11.16
C GLN A 218 -34.15 3.38 10.57
N TYR A 219 -32.99 3.95 10.27
CA TYR A 219 -31.87 3.23 9.62
C TYR A 219 -30.71 3.07 10.61
N ARG A 220 -30.78 2.02 11.45
CA ARG A 220 -29.67 1.70 12.38
C ARG A 220 -28.48 1.01 11.70
N TRP A 221 -28.58 0.67 10.43
CA TRP A 221 -27.57 -0.10 9.73
C TRP A 221 -26.95 0.74 8.63
N MET A 222 -25.77 1.22 8.88
CA MET A 222 -24.91 1.64 7.77
C MET A 222 -24.38 0.38 7.09
N ILE A 223 -24.36 0.42 5.77
CA ILE A 223 -23.74 -0.62 4.95
C ILE A 223 -22.26 -0.64 5.30
N SER A 224 -21.88 -1.59 6.14
CA SER A 224 -20.49 -1.94 6.38
C SER A 224 -20.26 -3.20 5.58
N SER A 225 -19.67 -3.07 4.39
CA SER A 225 -19.16 -4.25 3.74
C SER A 225 -17.81 -4.57 4.36
N ASP A 226 -17.61 -5.81 4.78
CA ASP A 226 -16.34 -6.30 5.34
C ASP A 226 -15.22 -6.36 4.26
N ILE A 227 -15.53 -5.93 3.05
CA ILE A 227 -14.68 -6.01 1.86
C ILE A 227 -14.00 -4.66 1.57
N ASP A 228 -14.46 -3.58 2.22
CA ASP A 228 -14.06 -2.23 1.86
C ASP A 228 -12.70 -1.88 2.40
N ARG A 229 -11.79 -1.68 1.50
CA ARG A 229 -10.50 -1.07 1.79
C ARG A 229 -10.50 0.36 1.32
N TYR A 230 -10.35 1.27 2.26
CA TYR A 230 -10.23 2.69 2.00
C TYR A 230 -8.77 3.09 1.77
N MET A 231 -7.83 2.36 2.37
CA MET A 231 -6.40 2.62 2.23
C MET A 231 -5.67 1.44 1.58
N PHE A 232 -4.79 1.76 0.64
CA PHE A 232 -3.96 0.80 -0.08
C PHE A 232 -2.66 1.46 -0.56
N HIS A 233 -1.71 0.64 -0.99
CA HIS A 233 -0.48 1.13 -1.59
C HIS A 233 -0.55 0.96 -3.11
N TYR A 234 -0.15 2.02 -3.80
CA TYR A 234 0.04 2.01 -5.24
C TYR A 234 1.36 2.70 -5.57
N GLU A 235 2.23 2.00 -6.28
CA GLU A 235 3.61 2.40 -6.43
C GLU A 235 4.24 2.63 -5.05
N ASN A 236 4.89 3.74 -4.81
CA ASN A 236 5.44 4.09 -3.49
C ASN A 236 4.56 5.07 -2.71
N HIS A 237 3.24 5.10 -2.96
CA HIS A 237 2.30 6.00 -2.31
C HIS A 237 1.30 5.23 -1.44
N THR A 238 0.91 5.85 -0.33
CA THR A 238 -0.24 5.42 0.45
C THR A 238 -1.46 6.16 -0.07
N CYS A 239 -2.40 5.42 -0.64
CA CYS A 239 -3.61 5.95 -1.26
C CYS A 239 -4.82 5.77 -0.36
N TYR A 240 -5.76 6.70 -0.47
CA TYR A 240 -7.01 6.71 0.26
C TYR A 240 -8.19 7.06 -0.65
N LYS A 241 -9.26 6.23 -0.61
CA LYS A 241 -10.52 6.44 -1.35
C LYS A 241 -11.70 6.01 -0.50
N GLU A 242 -12.66 6.88 -0.36
CA GLU A 242 -13.91 6.64 0.40
C GLU A 242 -15.10 6.50 -0.57
N TYR A 243 -16.19 5.85 -0.15
CA TYR A 243 -17.38 5.63 -1.01
C TYR A 243 -18.07 6.93 -1.43
N TYR A 244 -18.28 7.82 -0.47
CA TYR A 244 -19.04 9.05 -0.70
C TYR A 244 -18.15 10.21 -1.19
N ASN A 245 -16.99 9.91 -1.74
CA ASN A 245 -16.06 10.88 -2.24
C ASN A 245 -15.54 10.44 -3.61
N ASP A 246 -15.70 11.26 -4.62
CA ASP A 246 -15.26 10.96 -5.99
C ASP A 246 -13.75 11.15 -6.19
N THR A 247 -13.01 11.49 -5.12
CA THR A 247 -11.57 11.72 -5.18
C THR A 247 -10.79 10.60 -4.52
N LEU A 248 -9.77 10.11 -5.19
CA LEU A 248 -8.71 9.29 -4.64
C LEU A 248 -7.55 10.21 -4.25
N PHE A 249 -7.10 10.07 -3.01
CA PHE A 249 -6.03 10.88 -2.45
C PHE A 249 -4.74 10.09 -2.25
N THR A 250 -3.61 10.76 -2.36
CA THR A 250 -2.36 10.36 -1.73
C THR A 250 -2.35 10.88 -0.30
N VAL A 251 -2.02 10.04 0.67
CA VAL A 251 -1.87 10.42 2.07
C VAL A 251 -0.42 10.77 2.33
N THR A 252 -0.14 12.03 2.62
CA THR A 252 1.18 12.52 3.05
C THR A 252 1.15 12.93 4.51
N PRO A 253 2.30 13.18 5.16
CA PRO A 253 2.33 13.72 6.53
C PRO A 253 1.60 15.06 6.68
N GLU A 254 1.53 15.85 5.61
CA GLU A 254 1.03 17.23 5.60
C GLU A 254 -0.41 17.34 5.09
N ALA A 255 -0.81 16.48 4.14
CA ALA A 255 -2.06 16.67 3.40
C ALA A 255 -2.68 15.34 2.89
N LEU A 256 -3.96 15.42 2.55
CA LEU A 256 -4.62 14.51 1.62
C LEU A 256 -4.55 15.15 0.24
N GLU A 257 -3.62 14.72 -0.60
CA GLU A 257 -3.37 15.29 -1.92
C GLU A 257 -4.23 14.60 -2.97
N PRO A 258 -5.10 15.31 -3.71
CA PRO A 258 -5.91 14.71 -4.76
C PRO A 258 -5.02 14.08 -5.84
N ARG A 259 -5.23 12.79 -6.13
CA ARG A 259 -4.50 12.04 -7.15
C ARG A 259 -5.37 11.77 -8.38
N TYR A 260 -6.58 11.26 -8.18
CA TYR A 260 -7.56 11.05 -9.23
C TYR A 260 -8.91 11.59 -8.81
N ILE A 261 -9.60 12.26 -9.72
CA ILE A 261 -10.97 12.74 -9.52
C ILE A 261 -11.86 12.02 -10.55
N PHE A 262 -12.79 11.21 -10.05
CA PHE A 262 -13.74 10.47 -10.87
C PHE A 262 -14.94 11.37 -11.20
N GLN A 263 -15.11 11.72 -12.48
CA GLN A 263 -16.27 12.47 -12.92
C GLN A 263 -17.46 11.52 -13.00
N MET A 264 -18.12 11.31 -11.87
CA MET A 264 -19.24 10.37 -11.73
C MET A 264 -20.52 10.85 -12.41
N GLY A 265 -20.71 12.17 -12.58
CA GLY A 265 -21.89 12.75 -13.21
C GLY A 265 -23.19 12.26 -12.56
N LYS A 266 -24.12 11.72 -13.34
CA LYS A 266 -25.40 11.16 -12.85
C LYS A 266 -25.26 9.95 -11.92
N TYR A 267 -24.06 9.34 -11.83
CA TYR A 267 -23.76 8.21 -10.94
C TYR A 267 -23.16 8.65 -9.60
N SER A 268 -22.93 9.95 -9.39
CA SER A 268 -22.54 10.45 -8.07
C SER A 268 -23.58 10.12 -7.02
N LEU A 269 -23.12 9.67 -5.85
CA LEU A 269 -24.02 9.43 -4.73
C LEU A 269 -24.60 10.77 -4.25
N PRO A 270 -25.89 10.87 -3.98
CA PRO A 270 -26.47 12.08 -3.42
C PRO A 270 -25.91 12.32 -2.02
N MET A 271 -25.44 13.55 -1.77
CA MET A 271 -25.01 14.01 -0.46
C MET A 271 -26.18 14.52 0.37
#